data_6f4ca2dbf3cd8bbd6a6348aa736d1724
#
_entry.id   6f4ca2dbf3cd8bbd6a6348aa736d1724
#
_cell.length_a   1.000
_cell.length_b   1.000
_cell.length_c   1.000
_cell.angle_alpha   90.00
_cell.angle_beta   90.00
_cell.angle_gamma   90.00
#
_symmetry.space_group_name_H-M   'P 1'
#
loop_
_entity.id
_entity.type
_entity.pdbx_description
1 polymer ?
#
loop_
_entity_poly.entity_id
_entity_poly.type
_entity_poly.pdbx_seq_one_letter_code
_entity_poly.pdbx_strand_id
1 'polypeptide(L)'
;MRVLISSYHMNLVLKKYLSVLKKNKIKIDKIIRNPSVKENELIKIIHKYDGVICSDDEFSKKVLLKAKKLKVISKWGTGIDSIDSSFAKKKGIKAFNTPGAFTSGVAQYALGMILNLSRKLLQSDESLKEGNWKKFQGINIDNKKIGVIGLGNIGSKIIKYLRGFDVVICGNDTNKTKNRLFKQRGVKILSLNKIFNYCDIIVVCVNLNKSSHHLIGLKQMMKLDENKILIDISRGPVVDNRSLLK
;
A
#
# COMPACT_ATOMS: atom_id res chain seq x y z
N MET A 1 -5.44 -20.42 -24.74
CA MET A 1 -5.62 -19.97 -23.35
C MET A 1 -6.50 -18.71 -23.37
N ARG A 2 -7.48 -18.60 -22.45
CA ARG A 2 -8.38 -17.42 -22.33
C ARG A 2 -8.05 -16.68 -21.02
N VAL A 3 -7.72 -15.40 -21.12
CA VAL A 3 -7.28 -14.59 -19.99
C VAL A 3 -8.21 -13.40 -19.80
N LEU A 4 -8.65 -13.17 -18.56
CA LEU A 4 -9.37 -11.98 -18.17
C LEU A 4 -8.36 -10.88 -17.78
N ILE A 5 -8.53 -9.69 -18.34
CA ILE A 5 -7.83 -8.48 -17.88
C ILE A 5 -8.86 -7.62 -17.14
N SER A 6 -8.75 -7.60 -15.83
CA SER A 6 -9.55 -6.77 -14.92
C SER A 6 -8.76 -5.61 -14.32
N SER A 7 -7.44 -5.63 -14.47
CA SER A 7 -6.59 -4.52 -14.04
C SER A 7 -6.79 -3.29 -14.94
N TYR A 8 -7.24 -2.19 -14.34
CA TYR A 8 -7.33 -0.88 -15.00
C TYR A 8 -5.97 -0.45 -15.57
N HIS A 9 -4.90 -0.54 -14.77
CA HIS A 9 -3.56 -0.13 -15.18
C HIS A 9 -2.99 -0.97 -16.32
N MET A 10 -3.20 -2.30 -16.28
CA MET A 10 -2.78 -3.18 -17.38
C MET A 10 -3.51 -2.80 -18.67
N ASN A 11 -4.80 -2.43 -18.59
CA ASN A 11 -5.57 -2.04 -19.76
C ASN A 11 -5.03 -0.77 -20.43
N LEU A 12 -4.54 0.22 -19.65
CA LEU A 12 -3.94 1.45 -20.19
C LEU A 12 -2.69 1.17 -21.05
N VAL A 13 -1.91 0.16 -20.68
CA VAL A 13 -0.66 -0.20 -21.37
C VAL A 13 -0.77 -1.44 -22.24
N LEU A 14 -1.97 -2.01 -22.39
CA LEU A 14 -2.19 -3.28 -23.08
C LEU A 14 -1.65 -3.33 -24.50
N LYS A 15 -1.73 -2.21 -25.23
CA LYS A 15 -1.20 -2.10 -26.61
C LYS A 15 0.26 -2.55 -26.71
N LYS A 16 1.09 -2.28 -25.68
CA LYS A 16 2.51 -2.67 -25.61
C LYS A 16 2.73 -4.19 -25.57
N TYR A 17 1.73 -4.94 -25.13
CA TYR A 17 1.83 -6.40 -24.90
C TYR A 17 1.03 -7.23 -25.89
N LEU A 18 0.31 -6.62 -26.83
CA LEU A 18 -0.52 -7.34 -27.80
C LEU A 18 0.27 -8.33 -28.66
N SER A 19 1.49 -7.99 -29.07
CA SER A 19 2.37 -8.88 -29.82
C SER A 19 2.71 -10.15 -29.05
N VAL A 20 3.06 -10.01 -27.77
CA VAL A 20 3.36 -11.13 -26.87
C VAL A 20 2.12 -12.02 -26.67
N LEU A 21 0.96 -11.43 -26.46
CA LEU A 21 -0.30 -12.15 -26.28
C LEU A 21 -0.67 -12.94 -27.56
N LYS A 22 -0.57 -12.30 -28.74
CA LYS A 22 -0.84 -12.93 -30.03
C LYS A 22 0.14 -14.09 -30.32
N LYS A 23 1.46 -13.87 -30.14
CA LYS A 23 2.50 -14.89 -30.31
C LYS A 23 2.21 -16.15 -29.48
N ASN A 24 1.70 -15.98 -28.25
CA ASN A 24 1.37 -17.06 -27.34
C ASN A 24 -0.08 -17.58 -27.50
N LYS A 25 -0.81 -17.18 -28.54
CA LYS A 25 -2.20 -17.58 -28.81
C LYS A 25 -3.13 -17.36 -27.61
N ILE A 26 -2.95 -16.23 -26.89
CA ILE A 26 -3.75 -15.87 -25.73
C ILE A 26 -4.93 -15.03 -26.19
N LYS A 27 -6.15 -15.55 -25.98
CA LYS A 27 -7.41 -14.78 -26.17
C LYS A 27 -7.65 -13.97 -24.90
N ILE A 28 -7.98 -12.69 -25.03
CA ILE A 28 -8.22 -11.78 -23.90
C ILE A 28 -9.65 -11.27 -23.90
N ASP A 29 -10.24 -11.24 -22.72
CA ASP A 29 -11.46 -10.48 -22.43
C ASP A 29 -11.10 -9.38 -21.41
N LYS A 30 -11.85 -8.29 -21.45
CA LYS A 30 -11.62 -7.14 -20.57
C LYS A 30 -12.86 -6.86 -19.74
N ILE A 31 -12.67 -6.64 -18.46
CA ILE A 31 -13.64 -6.03 -17.58
C ILE A 31 -12.93 -4.95 -16.81
N ILE A 32 -13.29 -3.70 -17.08
CA ILE A 32 -12.66 -2.55 -16.46
C ILE A 32 -13.60 -2.01 -15.40
N ARG A 33 -13.16 -2.07 -14.16
CA ARG A 33 -13.80 -1.44 -13.01
C ARG A 33 -12.77 -0.62 -12.24
N ASN A 34 -13.21 0.45 -11.67
CA ASN A 34 -12.41 1.28 -10.79
C ASN A 34 -13.14 1.36 -9.43
N PRO A 35 -12.55 0.94 -8.34
CA PRO A 35 -11.16 0.47 -8.21
C PRO A 35 -10.95 -1.02 -8.57
N SER A 36 -11.96 -1.89 -8.49
CA SER A 36 -11.79 -3.35 -8.64
C SER A 36 -13.08 -4.06 -9.02
N VAL A 37 -12.96 -5.27 -9.57
CA VAL A 37 -14.09 -6.18 -9.80
C VAL A 37 -14.44 -6.88 -8.47
N LYS A 38 -15.72 -6.86 -8.11
CA LYS A 38 -16.21 -7.39 -6.85
C LYS A 38 -16.45 -8.91 -6.90
N GLU A 39 -16.44 -9.56 -5.74
CA GLU A 39 -16.67 -10.99 -5.57
C GLU A 39 -17.86 -11.51 -6.40
N ASN A 40 -19.01 -10.85 -6.29
CA ASN A 40 -20.24 -11.27 -6.96
C ASN A 40 -20.18 -11.22 -8.50
N GLU A 41 -19.41 -10.29 -9.07
CA GLU A 41 -19.16 -10.23 -10.51
C GLU A 41 -18.21 -11.35 -10.95
N LEU A 42 -17.13 -11.55 -10.21
CA LEU A 42 -16.15 -12.60 -10.51
C LEU A 42 -16.74 -13.99 -10.45
N ILE A 43 -17.60 -14.30 -9.48
CA ILE A 43 -18.28 -15.59 -9.34
C ILE A 43 -19.02 -15.98 -10.64
N LYS A 44 -19.65 -15.01 -11.30
CA LYS A 44 -20.46 -15.25 -12.52
C LYS A 44 -19.62 -15.61 -13.75
N ILE A 45 -18.35 -15.21 -13.79
CA ILE A 45 -17.56 -15.25 -15.04
C ILE A 45 -16.27 -16.06 -14.94
N ILE A 46 -15.71 -16.22 -13.75
CA ILE A 46 -14.35 -16.74 -13.55
C ILE A 46 -14.14 -18.17 -14.10
N HIS A 47 -15.21 -18.96 -14.18
CA HIS A 47 -15.18 -20.32 -14.72
C HIS A 47 -14.76 -20.39 -16.20
N LYS A 48 -14.80 -19.26 -16.93
CA LYS A 48 -14.50 -19.17 -18.37
C LYS A 48 -13.00 -19.03 -18.65
N TYR A 49 -12.18 -18.66 -17.64
CA TYR A 49 -10.81 -18.21 -17.83
C TYR A 49 -9.78 -19.18 -17.29
N ASP A 50 -8.66 -19.28 -18.03
CA ASP A 50 -7.47 -20.04 -17.65
C ASP A 50 -6.51 -19.18 -16.84
N GLY A 51 -6.54 -17.86 -17.00
CA GLY A 51 -5.70 -16.90 -16.30
C GLY A 51 -6.39 -15.56 -16.09
N VAL A 52 -5.91 -14.79 -15.12
CA VAL A 52 -6.38 -13.42 -14.85
C VAL A 52 -5.20 -12.49 -14.64
N ILE A 53 -5.27 -11.28 -15.22
CA ILE A 53 -4.42 -10.15 -14.85
C ILE A 53 -5.30 -9.14 -14.13
N CYS A 54 -5.12 -9.03 -12.81
CA CYS A 54 -5.99 -8.26 -11.91
C CYS A 54 -5.27 -7.11 -11.21
N SER A 55 -6.02 -6.22 -10.60
CA SER A 55 -5.57 -5.26 -9.58
C SER A 55 -6.01 -5.71 -8.18
N ASP A 56 -6.86 -4.94 -7.50
CA ASP A 56 -7.36 -5.27 -6.15
C ASP A 56 -8.68 -6.06 -6.16
N ASP A 57 -8.89 -6.85 -7.21
CA ASP A 57 -10.07 -7.70 -7.37
C ASP A 57 -10.15 -8.78 -6.27
N GLU A 58 -11.36 -9.09 -5.83
CA GLU A 58 -11.62 -9.95 -4.66
C GLU A 58 -11.63 -11.44 -5.02
N PHE A 59 -10.47 -12.07 -5.05
CA PHE A 59 -10.33 -13.52 -5.26
C PHE A 59 -10.48 -14.30 -3.94
N SER A 60 -11.68 -14.23 -3.37
CA SER A 60 -12.04 -15.00 -2.18
C SER A 60 -12.13 -16.51 -2.46
N LYS A 61 -12.22 -17.30 -1.38
CA LYS A 61 -12.50 -18.75 -1.48
C LYS A 61 -13.73 -19.05 -2.34
N LYS A 62 -14.79 -18.24 -2.25
CA LYS A 62 -16.03 -18.44 -3.04
C LYS A 62 -15.76 -18.27 -4.54
N VAL A 63 -15.01 -17.24 -4.94
CA VAL A 63 -14.61 -17.03 -6.34
C VAL A 63 -13.75 -18.19 -6.82
N LEU A 64 -12.74 -18.58 -6.03
CA LEU A 64 -11.81 -19.64 -6.39
C LEU A 64 -12.49 -21.02 -6.49
N LEU A 65 -13.55 -21.28 -5.72
CA LEU A 65 -14.37 -22.49 -5.87
C LEU A 65 -15.02 -22.57 -7.25
N LYS A 66 -15.47 -21.45 -7.82
CA LYS A 66 -16.07 -21.39 -9.16
C LYS A 66 -15.04 -21.36 -10.30
N ALA A 67 -13.80 -21.12 -10.00
CA ALA A 67 -12.70 -21.01 -10.96
C ALA A 67 -12.21 -22.40 -11.46
N LYS A 68 -13.05 -23.10 -12.23
CA LYS A 68 -12.82 -24.50 -12.65
C LYS A 68 -11.60 -24.67 -13.58
N LYS A 69 -11.28 -23.66 -14.41
CA LYS A 69 -10.21 -23.67 -15.42
C LYS A 69 -9.00 -22.85 -15.03
N LEU A 70 -9.12 -22.03 -13.98
CA LEU A 70 -8.10 -21.05 -13.63
C LEU A 70 -6.81 -21.74 -13.17
N LYS A 71 -5.70 -21.37 -13.80
CA LYS A 71 -4.35 -21.88 -13.53
C LYS A 71 -3.45 -20.82 -12.89
N VAL A 72 -3.72 -19.53 -13.20
CA VAL A 72 -2.85 -18.44 -12.80
C VAL A 72 -3.62 -17.14 -12.53
N ILE A 73 -3.24 -16.46 -11.46
CA ILE A 73 -3.62 -15.09 -11.14
C ILE A 73 -2.34 -14.26 -11.14
N SER A 74 -2.27 -13.24 -12.00
CA SER A 74 -1.16 -12.27 -12.04
C SER A 74 -1.66 -10.92 -11.55
N LYS A 75 -1.20 -10.50 -10.38
CA LYS A 75 -1.61 -9.23 -9.80
C LYS A 75 -0.71 -8.08 -10.25
N TRP A 76 -1.30 -7.06 -10.82
CA TRP A 76 -0.67 -5.76 -11.04
C TRP A 76 -0.63 -5.01 -9.71
N GLY A 77 0.34 -5.33 -8.89
CA GLY A 77 0.46 -4.80 -7.53
C GLY A 77 1.39 -5.63 -6.65
N THR A 78 1.77 -5.08 -5.51
CA THR A 78 2.66 -5.76 -4.55
C THR A 78 1.92 -6.55 -3.47
N GLY A 79 0.80 -6.03 -2.97
CA GLY A 79 0.00 -6.71 -1.95
C GLY A 79 -0.89 -7.78 -2.58
N ILE A 80 -1.02 -8.93 -1.94
CA ILE A 80 -1.86 -10.06 -2.37
C ILE A 80 -3.00 -10.34 -1.39
N ASP A 81 -3.31 -9.39 -0.55
CA ASP A 81 -4.33 -9.46 0.50
C ASP A 81 -5.76 -9.68 -0.05
N SER A 82 -6.02 -9.26 -1.31
CA SER A 82 -7.29 -9.51 -2.02
C SER A 82 -7.42 -10.92 -2.61
N ILE A 83 -6.40 -11.78 -2.49
CA ILE A 83 -6.39 -13.15 -3.01
C ILE A 83 -6.27 -14.12 -1.85
N ASP A 84 -7.21 -15.06 -1.71
CA ASP A 84 -7.04 -16.19 -0.80
C ASP A 84 -5.93 -17.12 -1.33
N SER A 85 -4.68 -16.72 -1.07
CA SER A 85 -3.49 -17.41 -1.56
C SER A 85 -3.37 -18.83 -1.02
N SER A 86 -3.89 -19.09 0.19
CA SER A 86 -3.87 -20.41 0.81
C SER A 86 -4.79 -21.37 0.06
N PHE A 87 -5.98 -20.92 -0.27
CA PHE A 87 -6.94 -21.71 -1.03
C PHE A 87 -6.56 -21.83 -2.50
N ALA A 88 -6.02 -20.78 -3.11
CA ALA A 88 -5.47 -20.82 -4.47
C ALA A 88 -4.40 -21.92 -4.59
N LYS A 89 -3.44 -21.97 -3.66
CA LYS A 89 -2.40 -23.00 -3.60
C LYS A 89 -3.00 -24.41 -3.49
N LYS A 90 -4.01 -24.61 -2.63
CA LYS A 90 -4.69 -25.91 -2.49
C LYS A 90 -5.36 -26.37 -3.80
N LYS A 91 -5.82 -25.43 -4.63
CA LYS A 91 -6.40 -25.70 -5.95
C LYS A 91 -5.37 -25.80 -7.08
N GLY A 92 -4.09 -25.68 -6.81
CA GLY A 92 -3.03 -25.66 -7.83
C GLY A 92 -2.99 -24.36 -8.66
N ILE A 93 -3.69 -23.30 -8.22
CA ILE A 93 -3.69 -22.00 -8.89
C ILE A 93 -2.47 -21.20 -8.44
N LYS A 94 -1.62 -20.83 -9.40
CA LYS A 94 -0.43 -20.01 -9.14
C LYS A 94 -0.82 -18.54 -9.03
N ALA A 95 -0.43 -17.88 -7.95
CA ALA A 95 -0.64 -16.44 -7.76
C ALA A 95 0.73 -15.73 -7.83
N PHE A 96 0.82 -14.73 -8.69
CA PHE A 96 1.99 -13.87 -8.86
C PHE A 96 1.63 -12.42 -8.58
N ASN A 97 2.58 -11.67 -8.08
CA ASN A 97 2.51 -10.23 -7.88
C ASN A 97 3.77 -9.56 -8.45
N THR A 98 3.89 -8.23 -8.31
CA THR A 98 5.03 -7.45 -8.78
C THR A 98 5.81 -6.84 -7.60
N PRO A 99 6.60 -7.65 -6.86
CA PRO A 99 7.34 -7.15 -5.69
C PRO A 99 8.32 -6.05 -6.10
N GLY A 100 8.32 -4.95 -5.35
CA GLY A 100 9.24 -3.84 -5.56
C GLY A 100 8.88 -2.87 -6.68
N ALA A 101 7.96 -3.20 -7.60
CA ALA A 101 7.64 -2.36 -8.76
C ALA A 101 7.17 -0.94 -8.40
N PHE A 102 6.46 -0.78 -7.30
CA PHE A 102 5.91 0.50 -6.85
C PHE A 102 6.68 1.15 -5.70
N THR A 103 7.81 0.57 -5.30
CA THR A 103 8.56 1.01 -4.11
C THR A 103 8.91 2.49 -4.15
N SER A 104 9.48 2.98 -5.25
CA SER A 104 9.89 4.38 -5.37
C SER A 104 8.70 5.32 -5.42
N GLY A 105 7.67 5.00 -6.22
CA GLY A 105 6.48 5.84 -6.36
C GLY A 105 5.72 6.00 -5.04
N VAL A 106 5.50 4.90 -4.31
CA VAL A 106 4.81 4.95 -3.00
C VAL A 106 5.66 5.67 -1.95
N ALA A 107 6.99 5.48 -1.95
CA ALA A 107 7.87 6.18 -1.03
C ALA A 107 7.94 7.70 -1.32
N GLN A 108 7.91 8.10 -2.58
CA GLN A 108 7.83 9.51 -2.98
C GLN A 108 6.48 10.13 -2.59
N TYR A 109 5.39 9.37 -2.77
CA TYR A 109 4.08 9.80 -2.32
C TYR A 109 4.04 10.05 -0.81
N ALA A 110 4.60 9.13 -0.02
CA ALA A 110 4.71 9.30 1.44
C ALA A 110 5.53 10.54 1.83
N LEU A 111 6.66 10.78 1.16
CA LEU A 111 7.46 11.99 1.37
C LEU A 111 6.67 13.26 1.00
N GLY A 112 5.95 13.22 -0.13
CA GLY A 112 5.06 14.30 -0.53
C GLY A 112 3.97 14.59 0.51
N MET A 113 3.37 13.56 1.12
CA MET A 113 2.40 13.74 2.21
C MET A 113 3.05 14.33 3.46
N ILE A 114 4.26 13.89 3.85
CA ILE A 114 5.00 14.48 4.97
C ILE A 114 5.17 15.98 4.75
N LEU A 115 5.69 16.39 3.60
CA LEU A 115 5.94 17.81 3.29
C LEU A 115 4.63 18.59 3.15
N ASN A 116 3.64 18.03 2.48
CA ASN A 116 2.34 18.68 2.29
C ASN A 116 1.65 18.97 3.63
N LEU A 117 1.53 17.96 4.49
CA LEU A 117 0.87 18.12 5.80
C LEU A 117 1.66 19.06 6.72
N SER A 118 2.99 18.95 6.72
CA SER A 118 3.85 19.81 7.52
C SER A 118 3.82 21.27 7.05
N ARG A 119 3.81 21.52 5.75
CA ARG A 119 3.87 22.86 5.15
C ARG A 119 2.54 23.44 4.75
N LYS A 120 1.45 22.66 4.93
CA LYS A 120 0.06 23.05 4.55
C LYS A 120 -0.06 23.47 3.07
N LEU A 121 0.60 22.72 2.17
CA LEU A 121 0.70 23.10 0.75
C LEU A 121 -0.68 23.09 0.06
N LEU A 122 -1.54 22.09 0.34
CA LEU A 122 -2.88 22.03 -0.24
C LEU A 122 -3.75 23.21 0.22
N GLN A 123 -3.73 23.56 1.50
CA GLN A 123 -4.48 24.72 2.01
C GLN A 123 -4.02 26.01 1.35
N SER A 124 -2.72 26.15 1.08
CA SER A 124 -2.17 27.31 0.37
C SER A 124 -2.64 27.35 -1.08
N ASP A 125 -2.61 26.22 -1.78
CA ASP A 125 -3.08 26.08 -3.17
C ASP A 125 -4.58 26.37 -3.29
N GLU A 126 -5.41 25.81 -2.41
CA GLU A 126 -6.86 26.05 -2.36
C GLU A 126 -7.17 27.51 -2.14
N SER A 127 -6.51 28.14 -1.15
CA SER A 127 -6.69 29.56 -0.84
C SER A 127 -6.35 30.47 -2.04
N LEU A 128 -5.27 30.15 -2.76
CA LEU A 128 -4.90 30.91 -3.98
C LEU A 128 -5.91 30.71 -5.11
N LYS A 129 -6.44 29.51 -5.31
CA LYS A 129 -7.49 29.24 -6.31
C LYS A 129 -8.80 29.99 -6.03
N GLU A 130 -9.09 30.24 -4.75
CA GLU A 130 -10.21 31.08 -4.31
C GLU A 130 -9.94 32.60 -4.42
N GLY A 131 -8.76 32.99 -4.91
CA GLY A 131 -8.35 34.40 -5.02
C GLY A 131 -7.81 34.99 -3.71
N ASN A 132 -7.57 34.21 -2.68
CA ASN A 132 -7.10 34.63 -1.37
C ASN A 132 -5.60 34.44 -1.22
N TRP A 133 -4.86 35.49 -0.91
CA TRP A 133 -3.46 35.47 -0.54
C TRP A 133 -3.29 35.23 0.97
N LYS A 134 -3.54 33.99 1.44
CA LYS A 134 -3.42 33.66 2.86
C LYS A 134 -2.12 32.90 3.13
N LYS A 135 -1.36 33.36 4.14
CA LYS A 135 -0.17 32.64 4.63
C LYS A 135 -0.59 31.63 5.71
N PHE A 136 -0.35 30.34 5.45
CA PHE A 136 -0.58 29.28 6.42
C PHE A 136 0.70 29.00 7.21
N GLN A 137 0.61 28.99 8.53
CA GLN A 137 1.72 28.61 9.38
C GLN A 137 1.88 27.07 9.35
N GLY A 138 2.88 26.60 8.64
CA GLY A 138 3.31 25.20 8.65
C GLY A 138 4.40 24.97 9.69
N ILE A 139 4.77 23.70 9.88
CA ILE A 139 5.93 23.30 10.71
C ILE A 139 7.13 22.95 9.82
N ASN A 140 8.34 23.28 10.28
CA ASN A 140 9.56 22.77 9.67
C ASN A 140 9.79 21.33 10.13
N ILE A 141 10.21 20.44 9.22
CA ILE A 141 10.49 19.04 9.57
C ILE A 141 11.91 18.84 10.13
N ASP A 142 12.81 19.80 9.99
CA ASP A 142 14.14 19.72 10.56
C ASP A 142 14.07 19.52 12.08
N ASN A 143 14.95 18.68 12.60
CA ASN A 143 14.97 18.23 13.99
C ASN A 143 13.72 17.44 14.45
N LYS A 144 12.74 17.17 13.57
CA LYS A 144 11.59 16.36 13.89
C LYS A 144 11.94 14.87 13.94
N LYS A 145 11.21 14.16 14.76
CA LYS A 145 11.33 12.70 14.95
C LYS A 145 10.30 12.02 14.04
N ILE A 146 10.79 11.30 13.03
CA ILE A 146 9.92 10.63 12.05
C ILE A 146 9.98 9.12 12.27
N GLY A 147 8.84 8.52 12.61
CA GLY A 147 8.69 7.09 12.85
C GLY A 147 8.20 6.37 11.60
N VAL A 148 8.92 5.33 11.16
CA VAL A 148 8.52 4.46 10.04
C VAL A 148 8.17 3.08 10.58
N ILE A 149 6.89 2.70 10.48
CA ILE A 149 6.38 1.41 10.90
C ILE A 149 6.30 0.47 9.69
N GLY A 150 7.15 -0.55 9.68
CA GLY A 150 7.39 -1.44 8.55
C GLY A 150 8.67 -1.08 7.80
N LEU A 151 9.74 -1.85 8.01
CA LEU A 151 11.05 -1.67 7.37
C LEU A 151 11.22 -2.56 6.13
N GLY A 152 10.13 -2.70 5.36
CA GLY A 152 10.12 -3.38 4.07
C GLY A 152 10.71 -2.52 2.94
N ASN A 153 10.44 -2.90 1.68
CA ASN A 153 10.96 -2.17 0.51
C ASN A 153 10.54 -0.69 0.53
N ILE A 154 9.27 -0.40 0.83
CA ILE A 154 8.75 0.98 0.87
C ILE A 154 9.36 1.74 2.06
N GLY A 155 9.27 1.21 3.28
CA GLY A 155 9.81 1.89 4.47
C GLY A 155 11.32 2.13 4.38
N SER A 156 12.07 1.17 3.84
CA SER A 156 13.51 1.34 3.55
C SER A 156 13.78 2.51 2.60
N LYS A 157 12.91 2.66 1.58
CA LYS A 157 13.06 3.72 0.58
C LYS A 157 12.66 5.09 1.15
N ILE A 158 11.62 5.14 1.99
CA ILE A 158 11.24 6.36 2.74
C ILE A 158 12.41 6.81 3.62
N ILE A 159 12.98 5.90 4.40
CA ILE A 159 14.16 6.18 5.23
C ILE A 159 15.31 6.73 4.39
N LYS A 160 15.56 6.15 3.19
CA LYS A 160 16.58 6.66 2.28
C LYS A 160 16.33 8.10 1.85
N TYR A 161 15.07 8.46 1.56
CA TYR A 161 14.72 9.82 1.17
C TYR A 161 14.80 10.81 2.34
N LEU A 162 14.37 10.39 3.54
CA LEU A 162 14.42 11.22 4.74
C LEU A 162 15.85 11.61 5.17
N ARG A 163 16.87 10.88 4.73
CA ARG A 163 18.29 11.22 5.00
C ARG A 163 18.77 12.51 4.34
N GLY A 164 18.01 13.06 3.41
CA GLY A 164 18.28 14.40 2.85
C GLY A 164 17.79 15.55 3.71
N PHE A 165 17.18 15.25 4.87
CA PHE A 165 16.67 16.23 5.83
C PHE A 165 17.31 16.01 7.18
N ASP A 166 17.41 17.07 7.97
CA ASP A 166 17.92 17.03 9.36
C ASP A 166 16.83 16.48 10.30
N VAL A 167 16.53 15.20 10.19
CA VAL A 167 15.48 14.52 10.98
C VAL A 167 16.01 13.35 11.79
N VAL A 168 15.39 13.08 12.92
CA VAL A 168 15.66 11.87 13.71
C VAL A 168 14.78 10.75 13.18
N ILE A 169 15.38 9.76 12.53
CA ILE A 169 14.65 8.63 11.96
C ILE A 169 14.49 7.52 12.99
N CYS A 170 13.24 7.17 13.28
CA CYS A 170 12.86 6.03 14.11
C CYS A 170 12.25 4.93 13.25
N GLY A 171 12.38 3.67 13.67
CA GLY A 171 11.85 2.53 12.92
C GLY A 171 11.29 1.43 13.80
N ASN A 172 10.34 0.67 13.26
CA ASN A 172 9.79 -0.54 13.85
C ASN A 172 9.47 -1.57 12.77
N ASP A 173 9.86 -2.81 13.00
CA ASP A 173 9.43 -3.96 12.19
C ASP A 173 9.29 -5.18 13.11
N THR A 174 8.43 -6.12 12.76
CA THR A 174 8.33 -7.41 13.46
C THR A 174 9.55 -8.29 13.20
N ASN A 175 10.26 -8.10 12.10
CA ASN A 175 11.47 -8.82 11.75
C ASN A 175 12.69 -8.25 12.49
N LYS A 176 13.20 -9.01 13.47
CA LYS A 176 14.36 -8.62 14.30
C LYS A 176 15.63 -8.38 13.49
N THR A 177 15.84 -9.14 12.41
CA THR A 177 17.02 -8.98 11.52
C THR A 177 16.98 -7.62 10.82
N LYS A 178 15.82 -7.21 10.32
CA LYS A 178 15.67 -5.85 9.77
C LYS A 178 15.92 -4.78 10.80
N ASN A 179 15.34 -4.90 11.99
CA ASN A 179 15.58 -3.95 13.07
C ASN A 179 17.09 -3.80 13.36
N ARG A 180 17.83 -4.91 13.47
CA ARG A 180 19.28 -4.90 13.68
C ARG A 180 20.02 -4.18 12.54
N LEU A 181 19.68 -4.51 11.28
CA LEU A 181 20.26 -3.88 10.09
C LEU A 181 20.06 -2.36 10.08
N PHE A 182 18.82 -1.92 10.35
CA PHE A 182 18.49 -0.48 10.34
C PHE A 182 19.11 0.26 11.52
N LYS A 183 19.22 -0.38 12.70
CA LYS A 183 19.97 0.18 13.84
C LYS A 183 21.43 0.46 13.48
N GLN A 184 22.11 -0.48 12.82
CA GLN A 184 23.48 -0.29 12.32
C GLN A 184 23.62 0.85 11.30
N ARG A 185 22.50 1.23 10.66
CA ARG A 185 22.43 2.33 9.70
C ARG A 185 21.94 3.65 10.31
N GLY A 186 21.98 3.79 11.63
CA GLY A 186 21.63 5.03 12.33
C GLY A 186 20.13 5.24 12.55
N VAL A 187 19.27 4.24 12.30
CA VAL A 187 17.83 4.33 12.62
C VAL A 187 17.60 3.94 14.07
N LYS A 188 16.91 4.78 14.82
CA LYS A 188 16.55 4.50 16.22
C LYS A 188 15.40 3.49 16.26
N ILE A 189 15.68 2.24 16.60
CA ILE A 189 14.67 1.18 16.66
C ILE A 189 13.87 1.29 17.96
N LEU A 190 12.57 1.45 17.83
CA LEU A 190 11.64 1.62 18.94
C LEU A 190 10.48 0.61 18.85
N SER A 191 9.86 0.29 19.99
CA SER A 191 8.58 -0.43 19.96
C SER A 191 7.47 0.44 19.41
N LEU A 192 6.39 -0.18 18.91
CA LEU A 192 5.24 0.54 18.36
C LEU A 192 4.75 1.64 19.29
N ASN A 193 4.51 1.32 20.55
CA ASN A 193 4.04 2.29 21.54
C ASN A 193 5.02 3.45 21.77
N LYS A 194 6.34 3.17 21.73
CA LYS A 194 7.35 4.21 21.87
C LYS A 194 7.41 5.12 20.64
N ILE A 195 7.13 4.62 19.43
CA ILE A 195 7.02 5.47 18.23
C ILE A 195 5.90 6.49 18.41
N PHE A 196 4.71 6.07 18.83
CA PHE A 196 3.57 6.96 19.02
C PHE A 196 3.79 8.01 20.14
N ASN A 197 4.57 7.67 21.16
CA ASN A 197 4.93 8.64 22.21
C ASN A 197 6.02 9.63 21.76
N TYR A 198 7.01 9.15 21.00
CA TYR A 198 8.27 9.87 20.77
C TYR A 198 8.31 10.63 19.45
N CYS A 199 7.63 10.13 18.40
CA CYS A 199 7.72 10.71 17.06
C CYS A 199 6.66 11.78 16.83
N ASP A 200 7.04 12.80 16.07
CA ASP A 200 6.18 13.91 15.64
C ASP A 200 5.40 13.53 14.38
N ILE A 201 6.03 12.76 13.49
CA ILE A 201 5.43 12.27 12.24
C ILE A 201 5.56 10.75 12.20
N ILE A 202 4.48 10.06 11.89
CA ILE A 202 4.43 8.59 11.89
C ILE A 202 3.92 8.12 10.52
N VAL A 203 4.71 7.27 9.87
CA VAL A 203 4.36 6.68 8.58
C VAL A 203 4.16 5.17 8.76
N VAL A 204 2.97 4.69 8.42
CA VAL A 204 2.61 3.26 8.48
C VAL A 204 2.71 2.68 7.08
N CYS A 205 3.57 1.67 6.90
CA CYS A 205 3.83 1.03 5.61
C CYS A 205 4.01 -0.50 5.73
N VAL A 206 3.15 -1.13 6.53
CA VAL A 206 3.13 -2.57 6.75
C VAL A 206 2.23 -3.29 5.74
N ASN A 207 2.47 -4.58 5.50
CA ASN A 207 1.51 -5.40 4.74
C ASN A 207 0.32 -5.76 5.62
N LEU A 208 -0.89 -5.79 5.02
CA LEU A 208 -2.08 -6.28 5.71
C LEU A 208 -2.03 -7.82 5.85
N ASN A 209 -2.11 -8.28 7.09
CA ASN A 209 -2.22 -9.68 7.47
C ASN A 209 -2.89 -9.80 8.84
N LYS A 210 -3.03 -11.01 9.38
CA LYS A 210 -3.68 -11.23 10.69
C LYS A 210 -3.02 -10.46 11.84
N SER A 211 -1.70 -10.28 11.82
CA SER A 211 -0.97 -9.59 12.90
C SER A 211 -0.94 -8.07 12.74
N SER A 212 -1.23 -7.54 11.56
CA SER A 212 -1.27 -6.10 11.28
C SER A 212 -2.69 -5.54 11.14
N HIS A 213 -3.71 -6.39 11.15
CA HIS A 213 -5.11 -5.96 11.21
C HIS A 213 -5.37 -5.23 12.52
N HIS A 214 -5.85 -3.98 12.44
CA HIS A 214 -6.05 -3.06 13.56
C HIS A 214 -4.78 -2.88 14.43
N LEU A 215 -3.60 -2.93 13.79
CA LEU A 215 -2.31 -2.69 14.45
C LEU A 215 -2.28 -1.33 15.15
N ILE A 216 -2.87 -0.32 14.51
CA ILE A 216 -3.04 1.02 15.04
C ILE A 216 -4.48 1.14 15.56
N GLY A 217 -4.64 0.91 16.84
CA GLY A 217 -5.92 0.98 17.54
C GLY A 217 -5.97 2.12 18.55
N LEU A 218 -6.99 2.11 19.41
CA LEU A 218 -7.26 3.17 20.41
C LEU A 218 -6.02 3.49 21.26
N LYS A 219 -5.28 2.49 21.69
CA LYS A 219 -4.06 2.68 22.52
C LYS A 219 -3.00 3.53 21.84
N GLN A 220 -2.88 3.45 20.52
CA GLN A 220 -1.96 4.27 19.73
C GLN A 220 -2.56 5.64 19.45
N MET A 221 -3.86 5.69 19.10
CA MET A 221 -4.57 6.94 18.79
C MET A 221 -4.57 7.91 19.97
N MET A 222 -4.80 7.42 21.19
CA MET A 222 -4.75 8.25 22.42
C MET A 222 -3.38 8.91 22.69
N LYS A 223 -2.34 8.58 21.93
CA LYS A 223 -1.01 9.19 22.03
C LYS A 223 -0.75 10.24 20.98
N LEU A 224 -1.68 10.37 20.04
CA LEU A 224 -1.67 11.44 19.05
C LEU A 224 -2.27 12.69 19.68
N ASP A 225 -1.61 13.80 19.50
CA ASP A 225 -2.09 15.14 19.82
C ASP A 225 -2.17 15.95 18.50
N GLU A 226 -2.66 17.17 18.57
CA GLU A 226 -2.83 18.05 17.43
C GLU A 226 -1.55 18.41 16.67
N ASN A 227 -0.39 18.19 17.30
CA ASN A 227 0.92 18.48 16.71
C ASN A 227 1.53 17.28 15.99
N LYS A 228 0.89 16.11 16.06
CA LYS A 228 1.38 14.88 15.44
C LYS A 228 0.71 14.59 14.12
N ILE A 229 1.49 14.08 13.18
CA ILE A 229 1.02 13.67 11.85
C ILE A 229 1.08 12.16 11.74
N LEU A 230 -0.06 11.53 11.43
CA LEU A 230 -0.15 10.12 11.11
C LEU A 230 -0.44 9.95 9.61
N ILE A 231 0.40 9.19 8.93
CA ILE A 231 0.27 8.88 7.49
C ILE A 231 0.19 7.37 7.33
N ASP A 232 -0.94 6.88 6.82
CA ASP A 232 -1.08 5.45 6.48
C ASP A 232 -1.06 5.27 4.97
N ILE A 233 -0.01 4.60 4.47
CA ILE A 233 0.14 4.20 3.07
C ILE A 233 0.08 2.67 2.92
N SER A 234 -0.44 1.98 3.91
CA SER A 234 -0.54 0.53 3.94
C SER A 234 -1.87 0.02 3.36
N ARG A 235 -2.84 -0.24 4.21
CA ARG A 235 -4.20 -0.66 3.88
C ARG A 235 -5.16 -0.17 4.96
N GLY A 236 -6.35 0.28 4.59
CA GLY A 236 -7.35 0.79 5.54
C GLY A 236 -7.52 -0.05 6.82
N PRO A 237 -7.66 -1.40 6.76
CA PRO A 237 -7.83 -2.22 7.96
C PRO A 237 -6.59 -2.33 8.88
N VAL A 238 -5.46 -1.72 8.56
CA VAL A 238 -4.30 -1.64 9.47
C VAL A 238 -4.58 -0.63 10.58
N VAL A 239 -5.33 0.42 10.27
CA VAL A 239 -5.81 1.40 11.24
C VAL A 239 -7.25 1.02 11.62
N ASP A 240 -7.54 0.98 12.92
CA ASP A 240 -8.90 0.78 13.40
C ASP A 240 -9.71 2.07 13.24
N ASN A 241 -10.60 2.10 12.24
CA ASN A 241 -11.42 3.28 11.93
C ASN A 241 -12.32 3.71 13.10
N ARG A 242 -12.78 2.78 13.95
CA ARG A 242 -13.60 3.12 15.13
C ARG A 242 -12.78 3.88 16.16
N SER A 243 -11.50 3.53 16.28
CA SER A 243 -10.56 4.22 17.16
C SER A 243 -10.15 5.60 16.63
N LEU A 244 -10.18 5.78 15.31
CA LEU A 244 -9.83 7.05 14.66
C LEU A 244 -10.94 8.11 14.83
N LEU A 245 -12.20 7.68 15.01
CA LEU A 245 -13.36 8.57 15.16
C LEU A 245 -13.64 8.98 16.60
N LYS A 246 -12.89 8.48 17.58
CA LYS A 246 -12.97 8.83 19.01
C LYS A 246 -11.92 9.88 19.36
#